data_2c75731ccd7cf2d1b55207fc2a6ecda3
#
_entry.id   2c75731ccd7cf2d1b55207fc2a6ecda3
#
_cell.length_a   1.000
_cell.length_b   1.000
_cell.length_c   1.000
_cell.angle_alpha   90.00
_cell.angle_beta   90.00
_cell.angle_gamma   90.00
#
_symmetry.space_group_name_H-M   'P 1'
#
loop_
_entity.id
_entity.type
_entity.pdbx_description
1 polymer ?
#
loop_
_entity_poly.entity_id
_entity_poly.type
_entity_poly.pdbx_seq_one_letter_code
_entity_poly.pdbx_strand_id
1 'polypeptide(L)'
;MGLDEQEVDRRVRQTAELVGLTPKQLEASPFELSGGQKRRVAIAGVIAMEPEVLILDEPTAGLDPSGRAEVLGNIEAYRKAQNATIMMVSHSMTDVARLTQRLLVMNGSHLAMDGTPREVFARAQELVDMGLDIPEITRVFLKLKELGLPVEPVYTNEQAVAQLTALRGGVIHA
;
A
#
# COMPACT_ATOMS: atom_id res chain seq x y z
N MET A 1 -6.24 -16.51 -24.24
CA MET A 1 -7.14 -15.35 -24.28
C MET A 1 -7.64 -15.01 -25.69
N GLY A 2 -7.07 -15.50 -26.76
CA GLY A 2 -7.58 -15.29 -28.13
C GLY A 2 -7.66 -13.83 -28.61
N LEU A 3 -6.85 -12.94 -28.00
CA LEU A 3 -6.74 -11.54 -28.42
C LEU A 3 -5.95 -11.47 -29.73
N ASP A 4 -6.29 -10.54 -30.60
CA ASP A 4 -5.49 -10.24 -31.78
C ASP A 4 -4.22 -9.46 -31.40
N GLU A 5 -3.27 -9.41 -32.34
CA GLU A 5 -1.95 -8.79 -32.08
C GLU A 5 -2.06 -7.29 -31.84
N GLN A 6 -3.01 -6.59 -32.43
CA GLN A 6 -3.21 -5.16 -32.25
C GLN A 6 -3.73 -4.87 -30.84
N GLU A 7 -4.65 -5.66 -30.34
CA GLU A 7 -5.17 -5.51 -28.97
C GLU A 7 -4.09 -5.85 -27.93
N VAL A 8 -3.25 -6.85 -28.19
CA VAL A 8 -2.10 -7.16 -27.31
C VAL A 8 -1.12 -5.98 -27.26
N ASP A 9 -0.72 -5.43 -28.41
CA ASP A 9 0.20 -4.28 -28.46
C ASP A 9 -0.40 -3.06 -27.75
N ARG A 10 -1.68 -2.78 -27.96
CA ARG A 10 -2.40 -1.69 -27.28
C ARG A 10 -2.34 -1.83 -25.76
N ARG A 11 -2.67 -3.01 -25.22
CA ARG A 11 -2.65 -3.28 -23.77
C ARG A 11 -1.25 -3.18 -23.18
N VAL A 12 -0.27 -3.71 -23.87
CA VAL A 12 1.14 -3.62 -23.43
C VAL A 12 1.59 -2.17 -23.34
N ARG A 13 1.33 -1.34 -24.35
CA ARG A 13 1.70 0.08 -24.35
C ARG A 13 0.97 0.87 -23.27
N GLN A 14 -0.33 0.69 -23.14
CA GLN A 14 -1.11 1.37 -22.10
C GLN A 14 -0.64 0.99 -20.70
N THR A 15 -0.36 -0.28 -20.48
CA THR A 15 0.12 -0.75 -19.17
C THR A 15 1.53 -0.26 -18.89
N ALA A 16 2.38 -0.24 -19.90
CA ALA A 16 3.73 0.30 -19.76
C ALA A 16 3.73 1.77 -19.35
N GLU A 17 2.88 2.58 -19.98
CA GLU A 17 2.68 3.98 -19.62
C GLU A 17 2.16 4.11 -18.17
N LEU A 18 1.16 3.30 -17.80
CA LEU A 18 0.59 3.27 -16.45
C LEU A 18 1.65 3.01 -15.37
N VAL A 19 2.61 2.10 -15.63
CA VAL A 19 3.68 1.76 -14.68
C VAL A 19 4.95 2.59 -14.88
N GLY A 20 4.90 3.64 -15.69
CA GLY A 20 6.01 4.56 -15.91
C GLY A 20 7.21 3.94 -16.65
N LEU A 21 6.97 2.95 -17.53
CA LEU A 21 7.99 2.40 -18.41
C LEU A 21 8.07 3.20 -19.71
N THR A 22 9.28 3.58 -20.10
CA THR A 22 9.53 4.25 -21.37
C THR A 22 9.56 3.24 -22.53
N PRO A 23 9.30 3.67 -23.78
CA PRO A 23 9.43 2.79 -24.95
C PRO A 23 10.80 2.12 -25.06
N LYS A 24 11.87 2.83 -24.72
CA LYS A 24 13.23 2.28 -24.70
C LYS A 24 13.38 1.15 -23.68
N GLN A 25 12.71 1.24 -22.54
CA GLN A 25 12.75 0.19 -21.51
C GLN A 25 11.93 -1.05 -21.90
N LEU A 26 10.88 -0.89 -22.73
CA LEU A 26 10.12 -2.02 -23.26
C LEU A 26 10.93 -2.87 -24.24
N GLU A 27 11.85 -2.26 -24.97
CA GLU A 27 12.71 -2.92 -25.95
C GLU A 27 14.04 -3.40 -25.33
N ALA A 28 14.34 -2.96 -24.11
CA ALA A 28 15.58 -3.30 -23.43
C ALA A 28 15.59 -4.77 -22.96
N SER A 29 16.78 -5.36 -22.94
CA SER A 29 16.96 -6.67 -22.29
C SER A 29 16.59 -6.58 -20.80
N PRO A 30 15.89 -7.59 -20.24
CA PRO A 30 15.62 -7.64 -18.80
C PRO A 30 16.88 -7.53 -17.93
N PHE A 31 18.05 -7.90 -18.46
CA PHE A 31 19.34 -7.82 -17.75
C PHE A 31 19.86 -6.37 -17.63
N GLU A 32 19.44 -5.48 -18.52
CA GLU A 32 19.83 -4.07 -18.53
C GLU A 32 18.95 -3.21 -17.61
N LEU A 33 17.84 -3.75 -17.15
CA LEU A 33 16.90 -3.04 -16.29
C LEU A 33 17.35 -3.05 -14.82
N SER A 34 17.15 -1.93 -14.12
CA SER A 34 17.32 -1.87 -12.66
C SER A 34 16.29 -2.75 -11.94
N GLY A 35 16.53 -3.05 -10.64
CA GLY A 35 15.60 -3.84 -9.84
C GLY A 35 14.18 -3.26 -9.81
N GLY A 36 14.05 -1.93 -9.66
CA GLY A 36 12.75 -1.25 -9.70
C GLY A 36 12.07 -1.33 -11.08
N GLN A 37 12.84 -1.20 -12.16
CA GLN A 37 12.32 -1.36 -13.53
C GLN A 37 11.85 -2.80 -13.78
N LYS A 38 12.62 -3.80 -13.36
CA LYS A 38 12.20 -5.22 -13.43
C LYS A 38 10.88 -5.46 -12.69
N ARG A 39 10.73 -4.87 -11.50
CA ARG A 39 9.50 -4.99 -10.71
C ARG A 39 8.31 -4.37 -11.44
N ARG A 40 8.48 -3.19 -12.04
CA ARG A 40 7.44 -2.54 -12.85
C ARG A 40 7.05 -3.37 -14.07
N VAL A 41 8.02 -3.94 -14.76
CA VAL A 41 7.76 -4.86 -15.89
C VAL A 41 6.97 -6.08 -15.44
N ALA A 42 7.32 -6.69 -14.31
CA ALA A 42 6.59 -7.83 -13.77
C ALA A 42 5.13 -7.49 -13.43
N ILE A 43 4.89 -6.34 -12.78
CA ILE A 43 3.55 -5.85 -12.47
C ILE A 43 2.79 -5.54 -13.76
N ALA A 44 3.43 -4.86 -14.73
CA ALA A 44 2.83 -4.55 -16.02
C ALA A 44 2.37 -5.81 -16.77
N GLY A 45 3.19 -6.87 -16.77
CA GLY A 45 2.84 -8.13 -17.42
C GLY A 45 1.56 -8.78 -16.89
N VAL A 46 1.29 -8.63 -15.58
CA VAL A 46 0.04 -9.11 -14.98
C VAL A 46 -1.12 -8.15 -15.25
N ILE A 47 -0.91 -6.85 -15.12
CA ILE A 47 -1.92 -5.81 -15.35
C ILE A 47 -2.41 -5.80 -16.82
N ALA A 48 -1.53 -6.07 -17.79
CA ALA A 48 -1.88 -6.16 -19.21
C ALA A 48 -2.94 -7.23 -19.54
N MET A 49 -3.12 -8.20 -18.65
CA MET A 49 -4.20 -9.19 -18.76
C MET A 49 -5.56 -8.64 -18.29
N GLU A 50 -5.61 -7.42 -17.75
CA GLU A 50 -6.79 -6.74 -17.21
C GLU A 50 -7.57 -7.61 -16.20
N PRO A 51 -6.91 -8.12 -15.15
CA PRO A 51 -7.58 -8.96 -14.15
C PRO A 51 -8.60 -8.16 -13.33
N GLU A 52 -9.75 -8.76 -13.03
CA GLU A 52 -10.72 -8.20 -12.09
C GLU A 52 -10.21 -8.24 -10.64
N VAL A 53 -9.37 -9.24 -10.33
CA VAL A 53 -8.71 -9.40 -9.02
C VAL A 53 -7.22 -9.53 -9.23
N LEU A 54 -6.45 -8.63 -8.64
CA LEU A 54 -4.99 -8.62 -8.67
C LEU A 54 -4.43 -8.93 -7.28
N ILE A 55 -3.67 -10.02 -7.16
CA ILE A 55 -3.01 -10.42 -5.92
C ILE A 55 -1.52 -10.07 -6.02
N LEU A 56 -1.02 -9.30 -5.07
CA LEU A 56 0.35 -8.82 -5.01
C LEU A 56 1.00 -9.25 -3.69
N ASP A 57 2.06 -10.01 -3.80
CA ASP A 57 2.86 -10.44 -2.64
C ASP A 57 4.12 -9.58 -2.55
N GLU A 58 4.23 -8.79 -1.46
CA GLU A 58 5.33 -7.87 -1.17
C GLU A 58 5.73 -7.00 -2.37
N PRO A 59 4.79 -6.23 -3.00
CA PRO A 59 5.07 -5.54 -4.25
C PRO A 59 6.16 -4.48 -4.16
N THR A 60 6.49 -4.01 -2.96
CA THR A 60 7.48 -2.96 -2.72
C THR A 60 8.75 -3.44 -2.03
N ALA A 61 8.91 -4.75 -1.81
CA ALA A 61 10.08 -5.29 -1.14
C ALA A 61 11.39 -4.95 -1.90
N GLY A 62 12.39 -4.46 -1.16
CA GLY A 62 13.71 -4.13 -1.72
C GLY A 62 13.76 -2.86 -2.57
N LEU A 63 12.68 -2.07 -2.62
CA LEU A 63 12.67 -0.78 -3.30
C LEU A 63 13.06 0.36 -2.33
N ASP A 64 13.71 1.36 -2.87
CA ASP A 64 13.92 2.63 -2.20
C ASP A 64 12.59 3.40 -2.02
N PRO A 65 12.53 4.44 -1.18
CA PRO A 65 11.28 5.15 -0.91
C PRO A 65 10.60 5.72 -2.16
N SER A 66 11.38 6.17 -3.15
CA SER A 66 10.85 6.71 -4.41
C SER A 66 10.21 5.62 -5.27
N GLY A 67 10.93 4.53 -5.50
CA GLY A 67 10.43 3.38 -6.26
C GLY A 67 9.20 2.74 -5.60
N ARG A 68 9.17 2.70 -4.25
CA ARG A 68 8.02 2.25 -3.48
C ARG A 68 6.79 3.12 -3.75
N ALA A 69 6.93 4.44 -3.62
CA ALA A 69 5.83 5.38 -3.86
C ALA A 69 5.30 5.27 -5.30
N GLU A 70 6.20 5.12 -6.28
CA GLU A 70 5.86 4.96 -7.69
C GLU A 70 5.06 3.67 -7.93
N VAL A 71 5.54 2.52 -7.44
CA VAL A 71 4.84 1.24 -7.61
C VAL A 71 3.45 1.25 -6.96
N LEU A 72 3.33 1.77 -5.75
CA LEU A 72 2.04 1.87 -5.06
C LEU A 72 1.09 2.85 -5.76
N GLY A 73 1.62 3.96 -6.28
CA GLY A 73 0.85 4.91 -7.09
C GLY A 73 0.29 4.27 -8.37
N ASN A 74 1.08 3.45 -9.04
CA ASN A 74 0.68 2.74 -10.25
C ASN A 74 -0.40 1.68 -9.98
N ILE A 75 -0.26 0.93 -8.88
CA ILE A 75 -1.27 -0.04 -8.43
C ILE A 75 -2.60 0.67 -8.14
N GLU A 76 -2.56 1.79 -7.44
CA GLU A 76 -3.76 2.56 -7.13
C GLU A 76 -4.40 3.20 -8.38
N ALA A 77 -3.59 3.67 -9.34
CA ALA A 77 -4.07 4.18 -10.62
C ALA A 77 -4.79 3.06 -11.41
N TYR A 78 -4.20 1.87 -11.47
CA TYR A 78 -4.85 0.71 -12.08
C TYR A 78 -6.17 0.35 -11.41
N ARG A 79 -6.18 0.27 -10.08
CA ARG A 79 -7.39 -0.02 -9.30
C ARG A 79 -8.54 0.92 -9.67
N LYS A 80 -8.25 2.23 -9.76
CA LYS A 80 -9.24 3.26 -10.11
C LYS A 80 -9.69 3.17 -11.57
N ALA A 81 -8.77 2.95 -12.48
CA ALA A 81 -9.06 2.90 -13.92
C ALA A 81 -9.91 1.69 -14.31
N GLN A 82 -9.65 0.54 -13.71
CA GLN A 82 -10.31 -0.73 -14.05
C GLN A 82 -11.37 -1.16 -13.02
N ASN A 83 -11.58 -0.39 -11.94
CA ASN A 83 -12.42 -0.80 -10.81
C ASN A 83 -12.06 -2.19 -10.28
N ALA A 84 -10.77 -2.54 -10.34
CA ALA A 84 -10.26 -3.84 -9.96
C ALA A 84 -10.18 -4.02 -8.44
N THR A 85 -10.33 -5.25 -7.98
CA THR A 85 -10.05 -5.62 -6.59
C THR A 85 -8.57 -5.91 -6.42
N ILE A 86 -7.90 -5.21 -5.51
CA ILE A 86 -6.49 -5.45 -5.19
C ILE A 86 -6.38 -6.15 -3.82
N MET A 87 -5.74 -7.31 -3.81
CA MET A 87 -5.31 -7.96 -2.57
C MET A 87 -3.79 -7.83 -2.47
N MET A 88 -3.31 -7.22 -1.41
CA MET A 88 -1.87 -7.00 -1.19
C MET A 88 -1.44 -7.68 0.10
N VAL A 89 -0.42 -8.53 0.02
CA VAL A 89 0.29 -9.05 1.19
C VAL A 89 1.49 -8.14 1.42
N SER A 90 1.62 -7.60 2.64
CA SER A 90 2.72 -6.73 3.00
C SER A 90 2.98 -6.75 4.52
N HIS A 91 4.25 -6.58 4.88
CA HIS A 91 4.69 -6.32 6.26
C HIS A 91 4.86 -4.81 6.54
N SER A 92 4.65 -3.95 5.54
CA SER A 92 4.70 -2.50 5.72
C SER A 92 3.40 -1.97 6.29
N MET A 93 3.34 -1.82 7.58
CA MET A 93 2.14 -1.32 8.26
C MET A 93 1.74 0.09 7.81
N THR A 94 2.70 0.92 7.42
CA THR A 94 2.42 2.26 6.86
C THR A 94 1.69 2.20 5.53
N ASP A 95 2.11 1.31 4.61
CA ASP A 95 1.44 1.16 3.32
C ASP A 95 0.05 0.56 3.49
N VAL A 96 -0.04 -0.49 4.32
CA VAL A 96 -1.30 -1.14 4.67
C VAL A 96 -2.29 -0.11 5.25
N ALA A 97 -1.87 0.70 6.23
CA ALA A 97 -2.71 1.71 6.86
C ALA A 97 -3.24 2.76 5.87
N ARG A 98 -2.44 3.12 4.87
CA ARG A 98 -2.74 4.19 3.92
C ARG A 98 -3.57 3.72 2.71
N LEU A 99 -3.32 2.52 2.23
CA LEU A 99 -3.82 2.07 0.91
C LEU A 99 -5.00 1.10 0.99
N THR A 100 -5.23 0.46 2.14
CA THR A 100 -6.26 -0.57 2.23
C THR A 100 -7.57 -0.02 2.80
N GLN A 101 -8.67 -0.62 2.38
CA GLN A 101 -10.01 -0.36 2.90
C GLN A 101 -10.46 -1.47 3.86
N ARG A 102 -9.89 -2.67 3.70
CA ARG A 102 -10.15 -3.84 4.53
C ARG A 102 -8.83 -4.55 4.82
N LEU A 103 -8.65 -4.98 6.04
CA LEU A 103 -7.48 -5.64 6.54
C LEU A 103 -7.82 -7.04 7.03
N LEU A 104 -7.08 -8.02 6.55
CA LEU A 104 -7.14 -9.39 7.01
C LEU A 104 -5.84 -9.71 7.73
N VAL A 105 -5.91 -9.99 9.02
CA VAL A 105 -4.73 -10.34 9.83
C VAL A 105 -4.69 -11.85 10.02
N MET A 106 -3.61 -12.46 9.54
CA MET A 106 -3.38 -13.89 9.68
C MET A 106 -2.42 -14.15 10.84
N ASN A 107 -2.78 -15.10 11.71
CA ASN A 107 -1.91 -15.58 12.79
C ASN A 107 -2.09 -17.07 12.97
N GLY A 108 -1.00 -17.84 13.04
CA GLY A 108 -1.04 -19.30 13.24
C GLY A 108 -1.89 -20.03 12.20
N SER A 109 -1.85 -19.60 10.93
CA SER A 109 -2.67 -20.13 9.81
C SER A 109 -4.19 -19.89 9.96
N HIS A 110 -4.61 -19.00 10.86
CA HIS A 110 -6.01 -18.62 11.04
C HIS A 110 -6.20 -17.12 10.77
N LEU A 111 -7.42 -16.75 10.36
CA LEU A 111 -7.84 -15.36 10.27
C LEU A 111 -8.09 -14.85 11.71
N ALA A 112 -7.16 -14.04 12.22
CA ALA A 112 -7.23 -13.49 13.57
C ALA A 112 -8.08 -12.23 13.66
N MET A 113 -7.99 -11.35 12.64
CA MET A 113 -8.78 -10.13 12.57
C MET A 113 -9.23 -9.88 11.14
N ASP A 114 -10.40 -9.28 10.99
CA ASP A 114 -10.98 -8.80 9.74
C ASP A 114 -11.72 -7.50 10.01
N GLY A 115 -11.37 -6.43 9.33
CA GLY A 115 -11.98 -5.13 9.54
C GLY A 115 -11.31 -4.01 8.73
N THR A 116 -11.75 -2.80 8.96
CA THR A 116 -11.08 -1.60 8.42
C THR A 116 -9.73 -1.38 9.12
N PRO A 117 -8.79 -0.65 8.50
CA PRO A 117 -7.54 -0.28 9.18
C PRO A 117 -7.78 0.38 10.55
N ARG A 118 -8.84 1.20 10.66
CA ARG A 118 -9.21 1.84 11.93
C ARG A 118 -9.56 0.82 13.01
N GLU A 119 -10.39 -0.16 12.69
CA GLU A 119 -10.81 -1.20 13.64
C GLU A 119 -9.65 -2.10 14.05
N VAL A 120 -8.82 -2.50 13.08
CA VAL A 120 -7.69 -3.40 13.32
C VAL A 120 -6.59 -2.67 14.12
N PHE A 121 -6.19 -1.47 13.74
CA PHE A 121 -5.15 -0.73 14.48
C PHE A 121 -5.62 -0.15 15.81
N ALA A 122 -6.93 -0.05 16.07
CA ALA A 122 -7.45 0.22 17.40
C ALA A 122 -7.11 -0.92 18.40
N ARG A 123 -6.86 -2.13 17.89
CA ARG A 123 -6.42 -3.31 18.65
C ARG A 123 -4.89 -3.50 18.58
N ALA A 124 -4.14 -2.40 18.61
CA ALA A 124 -2.69 -2.41 18.40
C ALA A 124 -1.93 -3.33 19.35
N GLN A 125 -2.34 -3.42 20.64
CA GLN A 125 -1.69 -4.31 21.59
C GLN A 125 -1.84 -5.79 21.18
N GLU A 126 -3.00 -6.19 20.70
CA GLU A 126 -3.22 -7.57 20.23
C GLU A 126 -2.35 -7.90 19.01
N LEU A 127 -2.14 -6.94 18.09
CA LEU A 127 -1.21 -7.10 16.96
C LEU A 127 0.21 -7.33 17.45
N VAL A 128 0.67 -6.52 18.42
CA VAL A 128 2.00 -6.67 19.02
C VAL A 128 2.15 -8.02 19.73
N ASP A 129 1.13 -8.47 20.46
CA ASP A 129 1.13 -9.76 21.16
C ASP A 129 1.18 -10.95 20.17
N MET A 130 0.67 -10.77 18.95
CA MET A 130 0.82 -11.73 17.84
C MET A 130 2.19 -11.66 17.14
N GLY A 131 3.08 -10.76 17.57
CA GLY A 131 4.38 -10.53 16.93
C GLY A 131 4.31 -9.73 15.64
N LEU A 132 3.19 -9.06 15.39
CA LEU A 132 3.02 -8.18 14.23
C LEU A 132 3.42 -6.75 14.57
N ASP A 133 3.84 -6.01 13.57
CA ASP A 133 4.16 -4.60 13.74
C ASP A 133 2.90 -3.73 13.64
N ILE A 134 3.01 -2.48 14.08
CA ILE A 134 1.98 -1.45 13.97
C ILE A 134 2.61 -0.19 13.35
N PRO A 135 1.82 0.70 12.72
CA PRO A 135 2.35 1.95 12.20
C PRO A 135 3.12 2.72 13.29
N GLU A 136 4.28 3.27 12.97
CA GLU A 136 5.11 4.03 13.94
C GLU A 136 4.31 5.14 14.60
N ILE A 137 3.50 5.85 13.83
CA ILE A 137 2.65 6.92 14.36
C ILE A 137 1.63 6.40 15.38
N THR A 138 1.11 5.19 15.19
CA THR A 138 0.21 4.55 16.18
C THR A 138 0.96 4.32 17.50
N ARG A 139 2.19 3.83 17.42
CA ARG A 139 3.04 3.59 18.60
C ARG A 139 3.32 4.88 19.37
N VAL A 140 3.59 5.97 18.66
CA VAL A 140 3.78 7.30 19.28
C VAL A 140 2.52 7.76 20.01
N PHE A 141 1.34 7.64 19.38
CA PHE A 141 0.08 8.09 19.98
C PHE A 141 -0.36 7.22 21.16
N LEU A 142 -0.11 5.92 21.14
CA LEU A 142 -0.29 5.06 22.31
C LEU A 142 0.57 5.57 23.49
N LYS A 143 1.83 5.93 23.23
CA LYS A 143 2.72 6.45 24.26
C LYS A 143 2.27 7.82 24.81
N LEU A 144 1.80 8.71 23.93
CA LEU A 144 1.23 10.00 24.36
C LEU A 144 0.01 9.80 25.24
N LYS A 145 -0.86 8.83 24.92
CA LYS A 145 -2.03 8.48 25.73
C LYS A 145 -1.63 7.92 27.11
N GLU A 146 -0.62 7.06 27.18
CA GLU A 146 -0.05 6.57 28.45
C GLU A 146 0.51 7.70 29.33
N LEU A 147 1.06 8.75 28.70
CA LEU A 147 1.55 9.95 29.39
C LEU A 147 0.42 10.91 29.81
N GLY A 148 -0.84 10.54 29.60
CA GLY A 148 -2.00 11.31 30.03
C GLY A 148 -2.45 12.41 29.05
N LEU A 149 -1.89 12.48 27.84
CA LEU A 149 -2.40 13.40 26.82
C LEU A 149 -3.77 12.94 26.30
N PRO A 150 -4.70 13.88 26.04
CA PRO A 150 -6.04 13.58 25.53
C PRO A 150 -6.00 13.29 24.02
N VAL A 151 -5.30 12.20 23.64
CA VAL A 151 -5.15 11.73 22.26
C VAL A 151 -5.76 10.36 22.08
N GLU A 152 -6.29 10.12 20.89
CA GLU A 152 -6.74 8.79 20.47
C GLU A 152 -5.72 8.15 19.50
N PRO A 153 -5.60 6.82 19.47
CA PRO A 153 -4.71 6.14 18.55
C PRO A 153 -5.04 6.51 17.09
N VAL A 154 -3.99 6.83 16.35
CA VAL A 154 -4.05 7.13 14.91
C VAL A 154 -3.17 6.14 14.16
N TYR A 155 -3.40 5.98 12.87
CA TYR A 155 -2.63 5.03 12.04
C TYR A 155 -2.06 5.67 10.77
N THR A 156 -2.36 6.96 10.52
CA THR A 156 -1.73 7.74 9.45
C THR A 156 -1.17 9.06 9.98
N ASN A 157 -0.19 9.63 9.26
CA ASN A 157 0.41 10.91 9.62
C ASN A 157 -0.60 12.07 9.50
N GLU A 158 -1.51 12.01 8.54
CA GLU A 158 -2.55 13.03 8.35
C GLU A 158 -3.49 13.10 9.56
N GLN A 159 -3.89 11.94 10.10
CA GLN A 159 -4.69 11.86 11.33
C GLN A 159 -3.94 12.43 12.53
N ALA A 160 -2.64 12.13 12.64
CA ALA A 160 -1.80 12.64 13.71
C ALA A 160 -1.70 14.17 13.66
N VAL A 161 -1.41 14.74 12.49
CA VAL A 161 -1.32 16.19 12.30
C VAL A 161 -2.64 16.85 12.63
N ALA A 162 -3.77 16.30 12.15
CA ALA A 162 -5.09 16.85 12.44
C ALA A 162 -5.39 16.88 13.94
N GLN A 163 -5.09 15.78 14.66
CA GLN A 163 -5.37 15.68 16.10
C GLN A 163 -4.47 16.60 16.93
N LEU A 164 -3.16 16.68 16.63
CA LEU A 164 -2.23 17.57 17.33
C LEU A 164 -2.52 19.04 17.05
N THR A 165 -2.95 19.38 15.85
CA THR A 165 -3.37 20.76 15.52
C THR A 165 -4.62 21.17 16.29
N ALA A 166 -5.58 20.27 16.43
CA ALA A 166 -6.80 20.52 17.21
C ALA A 166 -6.46 20.73 18.70
N LEU A 167 -5.56 19.93 19.27
CA LEU A 167 -5.10 20.10 20.66
C LEU A 167 -4.40 21.44 20.89
N ARG A 168 -3.55 21.86 19.93
CA ARG A 168 -2.85 23.16 20.01
C ARG A 168 -3.85 24.33 19.94
N GLY A 169 -4.86 24.24 19.09
CA GLY A 169 -5.91 25.27 19.00
C GLY A 169 -6.77 25.40 20.25
N GLY A 170 -6.98 24.29 20.98
CA GLY A 170 -7.69 24.30 22.27
C GLY A 170 -6.90 24.89 23.43
N VAL A 171 -5.56 24.83 23.38
CA VAL A 171 -4.69 25.40 24.43
C VAL A 171 -4.50 26.92 24.30
N ILE A 172 -4.79 27.51 23.14
CA ILE A 172 -4.65 28.96 22.91
C ILE A 172 -5.88 29.75 23.44
N HIS A 173 -6.97 29.08 23.79
CA HIS A 173 -8.20 29.70 24.27
C HIS A 173 -8.54 29.38 25.73
N ALA A 174 -7.60 28.84 26.50
CA ALA A 174 -7.66 28.64 27.94
C ALA A 174 -6.58 29.49 28.64
#